data_3306cca3ea1d7bc439cf6e05ab89b3c9
#
_entry.id   3306cca3ea1d7bc439cf6e05ab89b3c9
#
_cell.length_a   1.000
_cell.length_b   1.000
_cell.length_c   1.000
_cell.angle_alpha   90.00
_cell.angle_beta   90.00
_cell.angle_gamma   90.00
#
_symmetry.space_group_name_H-M   'P 1'
#
loop_
_entity.id
_entity.type
_entity.pdbx_description
1 polymer ?
#
loop_
_entity_poly.entity_id
_entity_poly.type
_entity_poly.pdbx_seq_one_letter_code
_entity_poly.pdbx_strand_id
1 'polypeptide(L)'
;MQRLVFIYFLVLLLMAACAGSYSHVALPYYTFAEVRLTGTGFFARANLLPLVSRDSLATMEILKGNFPRRMNKWVTIRSSIIGPDGNSIVAAYQVTSDYLSLGTDNDWCRVPLTPMAAQRIADAWGCFLPTRKMVDAIYQSAQVKLEPVPMYAFRDSPVTMFQHHLIIEG
;
A
#
# COMPACT_ATOMS: atom_id res chain seq x y z
N MET A 1 -41.19 -28.01 24.01
CA MET A 1 -40.41 -26.74 24.18
C MET A 1 -38.90 -26.93 24.04
N GLN A 2 -38.31 -28.05 24.50
CA GLN A 2 -36.85 -28.27 24.40
C GLN A 2 -36.28 -28.38 22.96
N ARG A 3 -37.04 -28.89 21.99
CA ARG A 3 -36.55 -29.02 20.60
C ARG A 3 -36.50 -27.72 19.82
N LEU A 4 -37.33 -26.75 20.15
CA LEU A 4 -37.28 -25.42 19.50
C LEU A 4 -36.09 -24.58 19.96
N VAL A 5 -35.69 -24.68 21.23
CA VAL A 5 -34.54 -23.96 21.78
C VAL A 5 -33.23 -24.47 21.15
N PHE A 6 -33.12 -25.76 20.83
CA PHE A 6 -31.95 -26.32 20.18
C PHE A 6 -31.78 -25.86 18.74
N ILE A 7 -32.87 -25.67 18.01
CA ILE A 7 -32.83 -25.16 16.62
C ILE A 7 -32.41 -23.69 16.59
N TYR A 8 -32.88 -22.88 17.54
CA TYR A 8 -32.45 -21.48 17.64
C TYR A 8 -30.97 -21.34 18.04
N PHE A 9 -30.44 -22.21 18.88
CA PHE A 9 -29.02 -22.22 19.24
C PHE A 9 -28.13 -22.67 18.08
N LEU A 10 -28.58 -23.62 17.26
CA LEU A 10 -27.86 -24.06 16.07
C LEU A 10 -27.84 -22.99 14.97
N VAL A 11 -28.93 -22.25 14.78
CA VAL A 11 -29.01 -21.14 13.82
C VAL A 11 -28.14 -19.95 14.28
N LEU A 12 -28.08 -19.67 15.57
CA LEU A 12 -27.19 -18.63 16.13
C LEU A 12 -25.71 -19.02 16.00
N LEU A 13 -25.33 -20.28 16.11
CA LEU A 13 -23.96 -20.76 15.90
C LEU A 13 -23.54 -20.69 14.41
N LEU A 14 -24.47 -20.89 13.47
CA LEU A 14 -24.21 -20.78 12.04
C LEU A 14 -24.08 -19.32 11.57
N MET A 15 -24.68 -18.37 12.27
CA MET A 15 -24.51 -16.93 11.96
C MET A 15 -23.22 -16.34 12.51
N ALA A 16 -22.58 -16.97 13.49
CA ALA A 16 -21.26 -16.53 14.02
C ALA A 16 -20.07 -16.97 13.13
N ALA A 17 -20.29 -17.89 12.19
CA ALA A 17 -19.22 -18.42 11.32
C ALA A 17 -18.92 -17.55 10.07
N CYS A 18 -19.66 -16.47 9.84
CA CYS A 18 -19.42 -15.55 8.72
C CYS A 18 -18.71 -14.25 9.10
N ALA A 19 -18.18 -14.13 10.31
CA ALA A 19 -17.19 -13.12 10.63
C ALA A 19 -15.83 -13.61 10.09
N GLY A 20 -15.62 -13.44 8.78
CA GLY A 20 -14.32 -13.69 8.16
C GLY A 20 -13.26 -12.91 8.93
N SER A 21 -12.37 -13.61 9.62
CA SER A 21 -11.17 -13.01 10.18
C SER A 21 -10.36 -12.44 9.03
N TYR A 22 -10.40 -11.14 8.86
CA TYR A 22 -9.45 -10.46 7.98
C TYR A 22 -8.07 -10.59 8.62
N SER A 23 -7.32 -11.60 8.19
CA SER A 23 -5.90 -11.68 8.54
C SER A 23 -5.19 -10.52 7.85
N HIS A 24 -4.63 -9.61 8.63
CA HIS A 24 -3.76 -8.58 8.09
C HIS A 24 -2.52 -9.24 7.49
N VAL A 25 -2.20 -8.92 6.26
CA VAL A 25 -0.92 -9.30 5.67
C VAL A 25 0.17 -8.55 6.44
N ALA A 26 1.02 -9.29 7.15
CA ALA A 26 2.21 -8.70 7.74
C ALA A 26 3.26 -8.54 6.64
N LEU A 27 3.60 -7.30 6.32
CA LEU A 27 4.69 -7.05 5.37
C LEU A 27 6.02 -7.54 5.98
N PRO A 28 6.91 -8.14 5.16
CA PRO A 28 8.23 -8.56 5.62
C PRO A 28 9.02 -7.33 6.06
N TYR A 29 9.30 -7.22 7.35
CA TYR A 29 10.08 -6.13 7.91
C TYR A 29 11.50 -6.61 8.23
N TYR A 30 12.46 -5.74 8.03
CA TYR A 30 13.86 -6.02 8.34
C TYR A 30 14.05 -6.38 9.81
N THR A 31 14.52 -7.60 10.09
CA THR A 31 14.75 -8.09 11.47
C THR A 31 16.19 -8.01 11.91
N PHE A 32 17.13 -7.65 11.01
CA PHE A 32 18.57 -7.68 11.28
C PHE A 32 19.21 -6.29 11.30
N ALA A 33 20.28 -6.16 12.07
CA ALA A 33 21.07 -4.93 12.26
C ALA A 33 21.98 -4.58 11.06
N GLU A 34 21.58 -4.88 9.83
CA GLU A 34 22.30 -4.42 8.65
C GLU A 34 22.13 -2.91 8.46
N VAL A 35 23.15 -2.29 7.90
CA VAL A 35 23.08 -0.88 7.51
C VAL A 35 22.03 -0.71 6.42
N ARG A 36 20.87 -0.21 6.81
CA ARG A 36 19.74 0.02 5.90
C ARG A 36 20.04 1.22 5.00
N LEU A 37 19.70 1.11 3.73
CA LEU A 37 19.74 2.23 2.82
C LEU A 37 18.66 3.24 3.24
N THR A 38 19.07 4.47 3.54
CA THR A 38 18.12 5.54 3.92
C THR A 38 17.44 6.12 2.69
N GLY A 39 16.38 6.90 2.88
CA GLY A 39 15.69 7.60 1.79
C GLY A 39 16.63 8.54 1.03
N THR A 40 17.38 9.36 1.73
CA THR A 40 18.41 10.24 1.15
C THR A 40 19.50 9.43 0.43
N GLY A 41 19.97 8.34 1.05
CA GLY A 41 20.95 7.44 0.46
C GLY A 41 20.45 6.75 -0.81
N PHE A 42 19.17 6.40 -0.87
CA PHE A 42 18.56 5.87 -2.08
C PHE A 42 18.62 6.87 -3.23
N PHE A 43 18.20 8.11 -3.01
CA PHE A 43 18.22 9.12 -4.07
C PHE A 43 19.64 9.45 -4.53
N ALA A 44 20.62 9.49 -3.62
CA ALA A 44 22.01 9.69 -3.98
C ALA A 44 22.52 8.59 -4.93
N ARG A 45 22.18 7.32 -4.65
CA ARG A 45 22.54 6.20 -5.55
C ARG A 45 21.72 6.22 -6.85
N ALA A 46 20.41 6.42 -6.76
CA ALA A 46 19.51 6.43 -7.90
C ALA A 46 19.88 7.49 -8.93
N ASN A 47 20.44 8.63 -8.47
CA ASN A 47 20.88 9.72 -9.36
C ASN A 47 22.03 9.29 -10.30
N LEU A 48 22.76 8.25 -9.95
CA LEU A 48 23.87 7.71 -10.76
C LEU A 48 23.43 6.55 -11.67
N LEU A 49 22.16 6.15 -11.62
CA LEU A 49 21.67 4.94 -12.28
C LEU A 49 20.67 5.27 -13.40
N PRO A 50 20.65 4.48 -14.49
CA PRO A 50 19.55 4.52 -15.45
C PRO A 50 18.23 4.04 -14.85
N LEU A 51 17.09 4.42 -15.45
CA LEU A 51 15.75 4.17 -14.92
C LEU A 51 15.50 2.72 -14.48
N VAL A 52 15.84 1.75 -15.33
CA VAL A 52 15.63 0.31 -15.05
C VAL A 52 16.42 -0.14 -13.81
N SER A 53 17.64 0.38 -13.64
CA SER A 53 18.47 0.06 -12.48
C SER A 53 17.97 0.71 -11.20
N ARG A 54 17.35 1.91 -11.29
CA ARG A 54 16.69 2.57 -10.14
C ARG A 54 15.51 1.74 -9.65
N ASP A 55 14.65 1.28 -10.56
CA ASP A 55 13.53 0.40 -10.24
C ASP A 55 13.99 -0.91 -9.59
N SER A 56 15.07 -1.50 -10.13
CA SER A 56 15.65 -2.72 -9.58
C SER A 56 16.19 -2.50 -8.17
N LEU A 57 16.91 -1.39 -7.94
CA LEU A 57 17.43 -1.03 -6.61
C LEU A 57 16.27 -0.83 -5.62
N ALA A 58 15.26 -0.04 -5.98
CA ALA A 58 14.11 0.20 -5.12
C ALA A 58 13.36 -1.10 -4.80
N THR A 59 13.09 -1.92 -5.82
CA THR A 59 12.40 -3.21 -5.66
C THR A 59 13.16 -4.13 -4.70
N MET A 60 14.49 -4.27 -4.88
CA MET A 60 15.30 -5.11 -4.00
C MET A 60 15.27 -4.64 -2.54
N GLU A 61 15.42 -3.35 -2.31
CA GLU A 61 15.42 -2.80 -0.95
C GLU A 61 14.06 -2.99 -0.28
N ILE A 62 12.97 -2.72 -1.00
CA ILE A 62 11.61 -2.91 -0.49
C ILE A 62 11.32 -4.39 -0.18
N LEU A 63 11.71 -5.31 -1.06
CA LEU A 63 11.51 -6.75 -0.85
C LEU A 63 12.36 -7.31 0.29
N LYS A 64 13.50 -6.71 0.61
CA LYS A 64 14.27 -7.00 1.83
C LYS A 64 13.61 -6.46 3.10
N GLY A 65 12.51 -5.71 3.01
CA GLY A 65 11.84 -5.09 4.14
C GLY A 65 12.41 -3.71 4.52
N ASN A 66 13.17 -3.07 3.63
CA ASN A 66 13.73 -1.74 3.86
C ASN A 66 12.69 -0.64 3.55
N PHE A 67 11.71 -0.51 4.44
CA PHE A 67 10.68 0.51 4.41
C PHE A 67 10.34 0.96 5.85
N PRO A 68 9.80 2.17 6.06
CA PRO A 68 9.44 2.67 7.39
C PRO A 68 8.29 1.86 7.99
N ARG A 69 8.30 1.68 9.32
CA ARG A 69 7.30 0.86 10.05
C ARG A 69 5.86 1.27 9.81
N ARG A 70 5.63 2.55 9.54
CA ARG A 70 4.29 3.04 9.24
C ARG A 70 3.65 2.36 8.02
N MET A 71 4.44 1.78 7.10
CA MET A 71 3.94 1.01 5.96
C MET A 71 3.16 -0.25 6.39
N ASN A 72 3.40 -0.77 7.60
CA ASN A 72 2.61 -1.86 8.18
C ASN A 72 1.27 -1.41 8.79
N LYS A 73 0.93 -0.13 8.67
CA LYS A 73 -0.36 0.38 9.10
C LYS A 73 -1.37 0.29 7.96
N TRP A 74 -2.34 -0.59 8.11
CA TRP A 74 -3.37 -0.85 7.12
C TRP A 74 -4.64 -0.03 7.38
N VAL A 75 -5.24 0.47 6.31
CA VAL A 75 -6.51 1.19 6.33
C VAL A 75 -7.52 0.40 5.51
N THR A 76 -8.69 0.13 6.08
CA THR A 76 -9.78 -0.55 5.37
C THR A 76 -10.60 0.47 4.58
N ILE A 77 -10.66 0.28 3.28
CA ILE A 77 -11.52 1.04 2.37
C ILE A 77 -12.75 0.19 2.06
N ARG A 78 -13.93 0.82 2.10
CA ARG A 78 -15.19 0.22 1.67
C ARG A 78 -15.71 0.97 0.46
N SER A 79 -16.07 0.21 -0.57
CA SER A 79 -16.62 0.75 -1.80
C SER A 79 -17.85 -0.06 -2.19
N SER A 80 -18.89 0.58 -2.70
CA SER A 80 -20.08 -0.09 -3.21
C SER A 80 -20.24 0.10 -4.71
N ILE A 81 -20.80 -0.90 -5.35
CA ILE A 81 -21.23 -0.87 -6.75
C ILE A 81 -22.63 -1.41 -6.85
N ILE A 82 -23.37 -0.95 -7.84
CA ILE A 82 -24.63 -1.58 -8.21
C ILE A 82 -24.32 -2.72 -9.18
N GLY A 83 -24.71 -3.93 -8.81
CA GLY A 83 -24.60 -5.11 -9.64
C GLY A 83 -25.55 -5.10 -10.83
N PRO A 84 -25.40 -6.04 -11.79
CA PRO A 84 -26.29 -6.15 -12.94
C PRO A 84 -27.77 -6.43 -12.57
N ASP A 85 -27.99 -7.00 -11.41
CA ASP A 85 -29.28 -7.32 -10.81
C ASP A 85 -29.91 -6.13 -10.05
N GLY A 86 -29.27 -4.97 -10.06
CA GLY A 86 -29.69 -3.77 -9.31
C GLY A 86 -29.36 -3.79 -7.82
N ASN A 87 -28.77 -4.87 -7.30
CA ASN A 87 -28.36 -4.96 -5.92
C ASN A 87 -27.05 -4.26 -5.64
N SER A 88 -26.88 -3.72 -4.44
CA SER A 88 -25.63 -3.12 -4.00
C SER A 88 -24.64 -4.22 -3.56
N ILE A 89 -23.48 -4.27 -4.22
CA ILE A 89 -22.34 -5.11 -3.85
C ILE A 89 -21.34 -4.24 -3.10
N VAL A 90 -21.01 -4.61 -1.86
CA VAL A 90 -20.01 -3.92 -1.05
C VAL A 90 -18.70 -4.71 -1.09
N ALA A 91 -17.64 -4.06 -1.52
CA ALA A 91 -16.28 -4.56 -1.45
C ALA A 91 -15.52 -3.88 -0.32
N ALA A 92 -14.76 -4.65 0.46
CA ALA A 92 -13.83 -4.14 1.45
C ALA A 92 -12.43 -4.64 1.11
N TYR A 93 -11.45 -3.74 1.15
CA TYR A 93 -10.04 -4.05 0.91
C TYR A 93 -9.14 -3.19 1.78
N GLN A 94 -7.92 -3.64 1.96
CA GLN A 94 -6.95 -2.93 2.80
C GLN A 94 -5.89 -2.29 1.93
N VAL A 95 -5.47 -1.10 2.34
CA VAL A 95 -4.38 -0.35 1.71
C VAL A 95 -3.39 0.11 2.79
N THR A 96 -2.15 0.35 2.42
CA THR A 96 -1.19 1.00 3.29
C THR A 96 -1.62 2.43 3.59
N SER A 97 -1.22 2.98 4.73
CA SER A 97 -1.62 4.33 5.15
C SER A 97 -1.03 5.46 4.29
N ASP A 98 -0.05 5.14 3.43
CA ASP A 98 0.64 6.09 2.57
C ASP A 98 1.17 5.37 1.31
N TYR A 99 1.67 6.14 0.36
CA TYR A 99 2.37 5.62 -0.82
C TYR A 99 3.59 4.77 -0.43
N LEU A 100 3.92 3.81 -1.30
CA LEU A 100 5.07 2.94 -1.09
C LEU A 100 6.33 3.75 -0.87
N SER A 101 6.98 3.48 0.26
CA SER A 101 8.12 4.25 0.73
C SER A 101 9.31 3.32 1.02
N LEU A 102 10.52 3.83 0.89
CA LEU A 102 11.78 3.14 1.13
C LEU A 102 12.57 3.90 2.19
N GLY A 103 13.32 3.19 3.03
CA GLY A 103 14.23 3.77 4.00
C GLY A 103 13.92 3.40 5.45
N THR A 104 14.50 4.16 6.36
CA THR A 104 14.34 3.99 7.81
C THR A 104 13.15 4.81 8.33
N ASP A 105 12.80 4.68 9.60
CA ASP A 105 11.74 5.50 10.20
C ASP A 105 12.12 6.99 10.28
N ASN A 106 13.42 7.30 10.32
CA ASN A 106 13.94 8.67 10.45
C ASN A 106 14.34 9.31 9.12
N ASP A 107 14.69 8.51 8.11
CA ASP A 107 15.09 8.97 6.78
C ASP A 107 14.55 7.99 5.74
N TRP A 108 13.45 8.37 5.12
CA TRP A 108 12.70 7.60 4.15
C TRP A 108 12.23 8.50 3.00
N CYS A 109 11.79 7.88 1.92
CA CYS A 109 11.24 8.59 0.78
C CYS A 109 10.12 7.79 0.10
N ARG A 110 9.14 8.48 -0.47
CA ARG A 110 8.19 7.89 -1.42
C ARG A 110 8.91 7.57 -2.71
N VAL A 111 8.69 6.40 -3.24
CA VAL A 111 9.39 5.93 -4.44
C VAL A 111 8.39 5.72 -5.55
N PRO A 112 8.45 6.53 -6.62
CA PRO A 112 7.71 6.25 -7.83
C PRO A 112 8.35 5.04 -8.52
N LEU A 113 7.54 4.03 -8.82
CA LEU A 113 7.96 2.79 -9.49
C LEU A 113 7.25 2.67 -10.82
N THR A 114 7.87 2.01 -11.79
CA THR A 114 7.14 1.56 -12.97
C THR A 114 6.09 0.52 -12.57
N PRO A 115 5.00 0.38 -13.35
CA PRO A 115 3.98 -0.63 -13.07
C PRO A 115 4.54 -2.05 -12.94
N MET A 116 5.58 -2.39 -13.70
CA MET A 116 6.23 -3.70 -13.63
C MET A 116 6.97 -3.93 -12.32
N ALA A 117 7.68 -2.92 -11.82
CA ALA A 117 8.36 -2.99 -10.53
C ALA A 117 7.36 -3.07 -9.36
N ALA A 118 6.30 -2.25 -9.42
CA ALA A 118 5.23 -2.25 -8.44
C ALA A 118 4.49 -3.60 -8.41
N GLN A 119 4.23 -4.22 -9.57
CA GLN A 119 3.61 -5.54 -9.65
C GLN A 119 4.46 -6.63 -9.00
N ARG A 120 5.78 -6.63 -9.22
CA ARG A 120 6.70 -7.59 -8.56
C ARG A 120 6.62 -7.51 -7.04
N ILE A 121 6.54 -6.30 -6.48
CA ILE A 121 6.40 -6.10 -5.04
C ILE A 121 5.04 -6.60 -4.57
N ALA A 122 3.97 -6.25 -5.28
CA ALA A 122 2.62 -6.69 -4.97
C ALA A 122 2.53 -8.24 -4.96
N ASP A 123 3.04 -8.90 -5.98
CA ASP A 123 3.04 -10.38 -6.09
C ASP A 123 3.80 -11.02 -4.91
N ALA A 124 4.97 -10.49 -4.57
CA ALA A 124 5.78 -11.00 -3.47
C ALA A 124 5.11 -10.83 -2.10
N TRP A 125 4.28 -9.81 -1.94
CA TRP A 125 3.55 -9.52 -0.70
C TRP A 125 2.14 -10.11 -0.65
N GLY A 126 1.71 -10.87 -1.67
CA GLY A 126 0.35 -11.39 -1.79
C GLY A 126 -0.69 -10.27 -1.92
N CYS A 127 -0.30 -9.15 -2.52
CA CYS A 127 -1.12 -7.99 -2.78
C CYS A 127 -1.42 -7.84 -4.28
N PHE A 128 -2.17 -6.83 -4.63
CA PHE A 128 -2.44 -6.48 -6.04
C PHE A 128 -2.42 -4.95 -6.20
N LEU A 129 -2.20 -4.50 -7.43
CA LEU A 129 -2.26 -3.09 -7.76
C LEU A 129 -3.72 -2.62 -7.83
N PRO A 130 -4.03 -1.41 -7.31
CA PRO A 130 -5.39 -0.93 -7.29
C PRO A 130 -5.91 -0.63 -8.70
N THR A 131 -7.17 -0.93 -8.94
CA THR A 131 -7.88 -0.48 -10.14
C THR A 131 -8.18 1.02 -10.05
N ARG A 132 -8.51 1.66 -11.18
CA ARG A 132 -8.92 3.08 -11.20
C ARG A 132 -10.02 3.38 -10.17
N LYS A 133 -11.07 2.55 -10.13
CA LYS A 133 -12.17 2.71 -9.18
C LYS A 133 -11.70 2.62 -7.72
N MET A 134 -10.76 1.73 -7.43
CA MET A 134 -10.18 1.62 -6.09
C MET A 134 -9.37 2.86 -5.74
N VAL A 135 -8.60 3.41 -6.69
CA VAL A 135 -7.85 4.66 -6.49
C VAL A 135 -8.81 5.81 -6.17
N ASP A 136 -9.93 5.93 -6.89
CA ASP A 136 -10.95 6.95 -6.63
C ASP A 136 -11.54 6.80 -5.21
N ALA A 137 -11.85 5.58 -4.78
CA ALA A 137 -12.37 5.32 -3.44
C ALA A 137 -11.34 5.57 -2.33
N ILE A 138 -10.06 5.24 -2.57
CA ILE A 138 -8.94 5.55 -1.68
C ILE A 138 -8.82 7.07 -1.53
N TYR A 139 -8.81 7.82 -2.64
CA TYR A 139 -8.72 9.27 -2.62
C TYR A 139 -9.89 9.91 -1.87
N GLN A 140 -11.12 9.44 -2.10
CA GLN A 140 -12.29 9.95 -1.38
C GLN A 140 -12.19 9.72 0.13
N SER A 141 -11.63 8.59 0.55
CA SER A 141 -11.45 8.20 1.96
C SER A 141 -10.23 8.83 2.61
N ALA A 142 -9.32 9.42 1.83
CA ALA A 142 -8.08 10.01 2.33
C ALA A 142 -8.37 11.20 3.25
N GLN A 143 -7.69 11.24 4.40
CA GLN A 143 -7.77 12.34 5.37
C GLN A 143 -7.01 13.58 4.88
N VAL A 144 -5.91 13.36 4.17
CA VAL A 144 -5.09 14.43 3.58
C VAL A 144 -5.26 14.38 2.06
N LYS A 145 -5.65 15.50 1.49
CA LYS A 145 -5.79 15.69 0.04
C LYS A 145 -4.96 16.90 -0.36
N LEU A 146 -3.91 16.64 -1.11
CA LEU A 146 -3.01 17.68 -1.58
C LEU A 146 -3.40 18.13 -2.99
N GLU A 147 -3.24 19.40 -3.26
CA GLU A 147 -3.36 19.92 -4.61
C GLU A 147 -2.22 19.37 -5.49
N PRO A 148 -2.52 18.95 -6.73
CA PRO A 148 -1.49 18.48 -7.64
C PRO A 148 -0.44 19.55 -7.90
N VAL A 149 0.83 19.23 -7.64
CA VAL A 149 1.97 20.11 -7.99
C VAL A 149 2.64 19.52 -9.23
N PRO A 150 2.40 20.08 -10.44
CA PRO A 150 2.99 19.56 -11.65
C PRO A 150 4.47 19.91 -11.71
N MET A 151 5.32 18.89 -11.83
CA MET A 151 6.75 19.04 -12.06
C MET A 151 6.99 19.06 -13.57
N TYR A 152 7.23 20.21 -14.17
CA TYR A 152 7.32 20.35 -15.63
C TYR A 152 8.69 19.98 -16.19
N ALA A 153 9.76 20.21 -15.44
CA ALA A 153 11.12 19.94 -15.86
C ALA A 153 11.66 18.66 -15.20
N PHE A 154 12.48 17.90 -15.95
CA PHE A 154 13.23 16.75 -15.45
C PHE A 154 12.38 15.72 -14.68
N ARG A 155 11.18 15.42 -15.18
CA ARG A 155 10.18 14.56 -14.49
C ARG A 155 10.68 13.15 -14.15
N ASP A 156 11.63 12.65 -14.92
CA ASP A 156 12.26 11.33 -14.78
C ASP A 156 13.53 11.34 -13.93
N SER A 157 13.93 12.50 -13.42
CA SER A 157 15.14 12.62 -12.63
C SER A 157 14.89 12.29 -11.15
N PRO A 158 15.82 11.60 -10.48
CA PRO A 158 15.72 11.35 -9.04
C PRO A 158 15.66 12.62 -8.20
N VAL A 159 16.31 13.70 -8.64
CA VAL A 159 16.27 14.99 -7.95
C VAL A 159 14.84 15.55 -7.92
N THR A 160 14.13 15.53 -9.05
CA THR A 160 12.74 15.96 -9.11
C THR A 160 11.81 15.07 -8.29
N MET A 161 12.04 13.75 -8.30
CA MET A 161 11.30 12.80 -7.46
C MET A 161 11.50 13.09 -5.97
N PHE A 162 12.73 13.40 -5.54
CA PHE A 162 13.02 13.76 -4.16
C PHE A 162 12.38 15.10 -3.77
N GLN A 163 12.46 16.11 -4.63
CA GLN A 163 11.78 17.39 -4.41
C GLN A 163 10.26 17.21 -4.25
N HIS A 164 9.65 16.38 -5.09
CA HIS A 164 8.23 16.07 -4.98
C HIS A 164 7.90 15.37 -3.65
N HIS A 165 8.76 14.46 -3.19
CA HIS A 165 8.61 13.85 -1.86
C HIS A 165 8.62 14.90 -0.76
N LEU A 166 9.55 15.86 -0.78
CA LEU A 166 9.65 16.93 0.21
C LEU A 166 8.42 17.87 0.18
N ILE A 167 7.88 18.18 -1.00
CA ILE A 167 6.65 18.98 -1.14
C ILE A 167 5.45 18.26 -0.47
N ILE A 168 5.38 16.95 -0.55
CA ILE A 168 4.30 16.18 0.08
C ILE A 168 4.45 16.15 1.61
N GLU A 169 5.69 16.22 2.12
CA GLU A 169 5.95 16.20 3.58
C GLU A 169 5.74 17.56 4.26
N GLY A 170 5.96 18.66 3.52
CA GLY A 170 5.93 20.03 4.01
C GLY A 170 4.64 20.60 4.40
#